data_8fa7ee445db170323799e82fac0ef057
#
_entry.id   8fa7ee445db170323799e82fac0ef057
#
_cell.length_a   1.000
_cell.length_b   1.000
_cell.length_c   1.000
_cell.angle_alpha   90.00
_cell.angle_beta   90.00
_cell.angle_gamma   90.00
#
_symmetry.space_group_name_H-M   'P 1'
#
loop_
_entity.id
_entity.type
_entity.pdbx_description
1 polymer ?
#
loop_
_entity_poly.entity_id
_entity_poly.type
_entity_poly.pdbx_seq_one_letter_code
_entity_poly.pdbx_strand_id
1 'polypeptide(L)'
;MRTLRLASFVFVCALVLASPAARAQGVVHHVSVGGHDQDPAGHTDANFSLVANQYSDGTSKGEYTDQFGQGQGGFHAEVNCVFVQDNEAWVSGIITSGTFAGVDLTGLPVITHVQDNGKSANDPPDAISFSFIGNAASCDTAPPLALFPMTDGQVTVN
;
A
#
# COMPACT_ATOMS: atom_id res chain seq x y z
N MET A 1 -0.01 10.26 84.70
CA MET A 1 -0.07 10.85 83.34
C MET A 1 0.53 9.86 82.35
N ARG A 2 -0.30 9.18 81.55
CA ARG A 2 0.14 8.21 80.56
C ARG A 2 0.04 8.86 79.21
N THR A 3 1.17 9.09 78.54
CA THR A 3 1.25 9.66 77.18
C THR A 3 1.04 8.57 76.11
N LEU A 4 -0.04 8.66 75.38
CA LEU A 4 -0.38 7.78 74.29
C LEU A 4 0.38 8.26 73.03
N ARG A 5 1.29 7.43 72.44
CA ARG A 5 1.97 7.71 71.21
C ARG A 5 1.13 7.12 70.05
N LEU A 6 0.56 7.98 69.18
CA LEU A 6 -0.05 7.58 67.92
C LEU A 6 1.05 7.28 66.91
N ALA A 7 1.09 6.07 66.43
CA ALA A 7 1.92 5.68 65.28
C ALA A 7 1.10 5.89 64.00
N SER A 8 1.50 6.86 63.17
CA SER A 8 0.93 7.04 61.84
C SER A 8 1.54 6.07 60.85
N PHE A 9 0.74 5.13 60.36
CA PHE A 9 1.10 4.26 59.26
C PHE A 9 0.82 5.01 57.93
N VAL A 10 1.88 5.35 57.22
CA VAL A 10 1.79 5.87 55.85
C VAL A 10 1.70 4.68 54.90
N PHE A 11 0.54 4.49 54.27
CA PHE A 11 0.30 3.47 53.26
C PHE A 11 0.74 4.03 51.88
N VAL A 12 1.92 3.65 51.40
CA VAL A 12 2.39 4.00 50.06
C VAL A 12 1.75 3.04 49.06
N CYS A 13 0.72 3.54 48.39
CA CYS A 13 0.06 2.80 47.29
C CYS A 13 0.92 2.93 46.04
N ALA A 14 1.72 1.91 45.70
CA ALA A 14 2.47 1.86 44.45
C ALA A 14 1.50 1.59 43.28
N LEU A 15 1.19 2.63 42.47
CA LEU A 15 0.50 2.46 41.22
C LEU A 15 1.47 1.80 40.22
N VAL A 16 1.29 0.53 39.94
CA VAL A 16 1.93 -0.17 38.84
C VAL A 16 1.22 0.25 37.53
N LEU A 17 1.83 1.18 36.79
CA LEU A 17 1.40 1.54 35.45
C LEU A 17 1.76 0.36 34.53
N ALA A 18 0.80 -0.52 34.28
CA ALA A 18 0.91 -1.53 33.24
C ALA A 18 0.93 -0.82 31.86
N SER A 19 2.11 -0.64 31.29
CA SER A 19 2.24 -0.18 29.90
C SER A 19 1.61 -1.25 29.00
N PRO A 20 0.67 -0.89 28.09
CA PRO A 20 0.19 -1.85 27.10
C PRO A 20 1.38 -2.27 26.24
N ALA A 21 1.69 -3.56 26.21
CA ALA A 21 2.68 -4.10 25.30
C ALA A 21 2.20 -3.80 23.88
N ALA A 22 2.91 -2.93 23.15
CA ALA A 22 2.69 -2.70 21.74
C ALA A 22 2.90 -4.04 21.03
N ARG A 23 1.83 -4.68 20.59
CA ARG A 23 1.93 -5.87 19.75
C ARG A 23 2.52 -5.42 18.42
N ALA A 24 3.61 -6.08 18.00
CA ALA A 24 4.14 -5.89 16.65
C ALA A 24 3.01 -6.25 15.66
N GLN A 25 2.66 -5.30 14.79
CA GLN A 25 1.68 -5.52 13.73
C GLN A 25 2.29 -6.49 12.71
N GLY A 26 1.71 -7.69 12.58
CA GLY A 26 2.11 -8.65 11.58
C GLY A 26 1.62 -8.23 10.20
N VAL A 27 2.45 -8.34 9.18
CA VAL A 27 2.02 -8.23 7.77
C VAL A 27 1.19 -9.47 7.44
N VAL A 28 -0.02 -9.27 6.94
CA VAL A 28 -0.94 -10.35 6.52
C VAL A 28 -0.98 -10.49 5.01
N HIS A 29 -0.80 -9.39 4.27
CA HIS A 29 -0.62 -9.41 2.84
C HIS A 29 0.52 -8.48 2.43
N HIS A 30 1.28 -8.90 1.43
CA HIS A 30 2.34 -8.13 0.81
C HIS A 30 2.16 -8.13 -0.69
N VAL A 31 2.23 -6.94 -1.28
CA VAL A 31 2.19 -6.72 -2.73
C VAL A 31 3.46 -5.99 -3.12
N SER A 32 4.17 -6.50 -4.11
CA SER A 32 5.36 -5.87 -4.64
C SER A 32 5.32 -5.97 -6.16
N VAL A 33 5.52 -4.86 -6.82
CA VAL A 33 5.51 -4.78 -8.28
C VAL A 33 6.62 -3.87 -8.74
N GLY A 34 7.28 -4.22 -9.82
CA GLY A 34 8.25 -3.38 -10.47
C GLY A 34 8.47 -3.81 -11.89
N GLY A 35 8.51 -2.87 -12.81
CA GLY A 35 8.70 -3.16 -14.22
C GLY A 35 8.24 -2.04 -15.13
N HIS A 36 8.06 -2.40 -16.39
CA HIS A 36 7.57 -1.51 -17.40
C HIS A 36 6.21 -2.01 -17.89
N ASP A 37 5.30 -1.08 -18.12
CA ASP A 37 4.06 -1.36 -18.80
C ASP A 37 4.08 -0.84 -20.26
N GLN A 38 3.11 -1.26 -21.03
CA GLN A 38 2.89 -0.80 -22.39
C GLN A 38 1.63 0.05 -22.42
N ASP A 39 1.74 1.27 -22.90
CA ASP A 39 0.54 2.05 -23.20
C ASP A 39 -0.25 1.41 -24.38
N PRO A 40 -1.52 1.79 -24.59
CA PRO A 40 -2.33 1.25 -25.68
C PRO A 40 -1.76 1.48 -27.08
N ALA A 41 -0.80 2.38 -27.23
CA ALA A 41 -0.09 2.65 -28.48
C ALA A 41 1.20 1.82 -28.63
N GLY A 42 1.56 1.02 -27.62
CA GLY A 42 2.69 0.12 -27.64
C GLY A 42 4.01 0.75 -27.18
N HIS A 43 3.99 1.92 -26.52
CA HIS A 43 5.19 2.50 -25.95
C HIS A 43 5.54 1.81 -24.62
N THR A 44 6.83 1.59 -24.39
CA THR A 44 7.36 0.82 -23.25
C THR A 44 8.24 1.63 -22.32
N ASP A 45 8.14 2.96 -22.41
CA ASP A 45 8.93 3.89 -21.60
C ASP A 45 8.22 4.32 -20.30
N ALA A 46 7.01 3.82 -20.05
CA ALA A 46 6.35 3.93 -18.78
C ALA A 46 6.94 2.90 -17.80
N ASN A 47 7.24 3.33 -16.58
CA ASN A 47 7.71 2.41 -15.58
C ASN A 47 7.08 2.71 -14.23
N PHE A 48 6.84 1.66 -13.47
CA PHE A 48 6.23 1.79 -12.18
C PHE A 48 6.84 0.87 -11.12
N SER A 49 6.66 1.28 -9.88
CA SER A 49 7.09 0.55 -8.71
C SER A 49 6.04 0.68 -7.61
N LEU A 50 5.65 -0.44 -7.05
CA LEU A 50 4.67 -0.51 -5.97
C LEU A 50 5.18 -1.47 -4.90
N VAL A 51 5.19 -1.03 -3.65
CA VAL A 51 5.38 -1.90 -2.48
C VAL A 51 4.32 -1.55 -1.46
N ALA A 52 3.50 -2.52 -1.09
CA ALA A 52 2.40 -2.31 -0.17
C ALA A 52 2.24 -3.50 0.80
N ASN A 53 1.86 -3.19 2.03
CA ASN A 53 1.58 -4.17 3.06
C ASN A 53 0.22 -3.89 3.68
N GLN A 54 -0.55 -4.95 3.90
CA GLN A 54 -1.69 -4.93 4.80
C GLN A 54 -1.29 -5.58 6.12
N TYR A 55 -1.69 -4.97 7.22
CA TYR A 55 -1.36 -5.41 8.56
C TYR A 55 -2.55 -6.08 9.25
N SER A 56 -2.25 -6.87 10.30
CA SER A 56 -3.26 -7.63 11.05
C SER A 56 -4.31 -6.79 11.77
N ASP A 57 -4.10 -5.48 11.90
CA ASP A 57 -5.08 -4.52 12.42
C ASP A 57 -5.97 -3.91 11.33
N GLY A 58 -5.83 -4.36 10.08
CA GLY A 58 -6.58 -3.88 8.92
C GLY A 58 -5.99 -2.62 8.27
N THR A 59 -4.93 -2.03 8.82
CA THR A 59 -4.27 -0.89 8.17
C THR A 59 -3.43 -1.34 6.98
N SER A 60 -3.27 -0.46 6.00
CA SER A 60 -2.38 -0.67 4.86
C SER A 60 -1.38 0.46 4.76
N LYS A 61 -0.15 0.15 4.34
CA LYS A 61 0.92 1.12 4.12
C LYS A 61 1.80 0.68 2.96
N GLY A 62 2.33 1.65 2.24
CA GLY A 62 3.25 1.40 1.15
C GLY A 62 3.47 2.63 0.30
N GLU A 63 4.20 2.44 -0.77
CA GLU A 63 4.54 3.48 -1.73
C GLU A 63 4.21 3.00 -3.14
N TYR A 64 3.69 3.89 -3.94
CA TYR A 64 3.39 3.65 -5.35
C TYR A 64 3.95 4.80 -6.18
N THR A 65 4.81 4.46 -7.12
CA THR A 65 5.39 5.38 -8.11
C THR A 65 5.05 4.90 -9.50
N ASP A 66 4.58 5.81 -10.33
CA ASP A 66 4.29 5.54 -11.74
C ASP A 66 4.87 6.68 -12.58
N GLN A 67 5.59 6.34 -13.63
CA GLN A 67 6.11 7.27 -14.62
C GLN A 67 5.39 7.04 -15.93
N PHE A 68 4.65 8.06 -16.34
CA PHE A 68 3.96 8.03 -17.63
C PHE A 68 4.98 8.18 -18.77
N GLY A 69 4.91 7.31 -19.73
CA GLY A 69 5.81 7.36 -20.87
C GLY A 69 5.75 8.70 -21.65
N GLN A 70 6.68 8.89 -22.56
CA GLN A 70 6.77 10.05 -23.47
C GLN A 70 6.95 11.40 -22.75
N GLY A 71 7.56 11.39 -21.55
CA GLY A 71 7.82 12.61 -20.79
C GLY A 71 6.56 13.30 -20.25
N GLN A 72 5.43 12.60 -20.15
CA GLN A 72 4.17 13.16 -19.65
C GLN A 72 4.15 13.39 -18.14
N GLY A 73 5.22 13.00 -17.43
CA GLY A 73 5.33 13.14 -15.97
C GLY A 73 5.20 11.81 -15.26
N GLY A 74 4.59 11.84 -14.10
CA GLY A 74 4.42 10.68 -13.22
C GLY A 74 4.00 11.13 -11.84
N PHE A 75 3.88 10.18 -10.90
CA PHE A 75 3.52 10.50 -9.51
C PHE A 75 4.21 9.60 -8.49
N HIS A 76 4.20 10.07 -7.24
CA HIS A 76 4.39 9.30 -6.03
C HIS A 76 3.12 9.34 -5.21
N ALA A 77 2.71 8.19 -4.67
CA ALA A 77 1.53 8.06 -3.83
C ALA A 77 1.84 7.25 -2.58
N GLU A 78 1.23 7.64 -1.46
CA GLU A 78 1.18 6.83 -0.25
C GLU A 78 -0.01 5.87 -0.31
N VAL A 79 0.26 4.58 -0.13
CA VAL A 79 -0.77 3.53 -0.11
C VAL A 79 -1.51 3.56 1.21
N ASN A 80 -2.83 3.49 1.14
CA ASN A 80 -3.72 3.45 2.29
C ASN A 80 -4.73 2.30 2.27
N CYS A 81 -4.79 1.53 1.18
CA CYS A 81 -5.66 0.37 1.03
C CYS A 81 -4.98 -0.72 0.19
N VAL A 82 -5.01 -1.94 0.68
CA VAL A 82 -4.60 -3.17 -0.02
C VAL A 82 -5.70 -4.19 0.17
N PHE A 83 -6.19 -4.76 -0.91
CA PHE A 83 -7.12 -5.88 -0.90
C PHE A 83 -6.56 -6.98 -1.78
N VAL A 84 -6.43 -8.19 -1.25
CA VAL A 84 -5.88 -9.36 -1.95
C VAL A 84 -6.97 -10.41 -2.09
N GLN A 85 -7.09 -10.96 -3.29
CA GLN A 85 -7.94 -12.09 -3.59
C GLN A 85 -7.19 -13.06 -4.52
N ASP A 86 -6.89 -14.24 -4.01
CA ASP A 86 -6.09 -15.26 -4.71
C ASP A 86 -4.71 -14.70 -5.14
N ASN A 87 -4.43 -14.62 -6.42
CA ASN A 87 -3.20 -14.08 -7.00
C ASN A 87 -3.35 -12.62 -7.51
N GLU A 88 -4.42 -11.97 -7.12
CA GLU A 88 -4.72 -10.59 -7.54
C GLU A 88 -4.70 -9.64 -6.34
N ALA A 89 -4.35 -8.39 -6.58
CA ALA A 89 -4.41 -7.35 -5.56
C ALA A 89 -4.88 -6.01 -6.14
N TRP A 90 -5.78 -5.36 -5.40
CA TRP A 90 -6.17 -3.97 -5.62
C TRP A 90 -5.47 -3.11 -4.59
N VAL A 91 -4.77 -2.09 -5.07
CA VAL A 91 -4.01 -1.18 -4.23
C VAL A 91 -4.44 0.25 -4.53
N SER A 92 -4.80 1.00 -3.50
CA SER A 92 -5.12 2.42 -3.65
C SER A 92 -4.38 3.28 -2.64
N GLY A 93 -4.29 4.57 -2.97
CA GLY A 93 -3.57 5.55 -2.17
C GLY A 93 -3.91 6.98 -2.54
N ILE A 94 -3.15 7.90 -1.96
CA ILE A 94 -3.25 9.33 -2.25
C ILE A 94 -1.92 9.79 -2.85
N ILE A 95 -1.99 10.47 -3.97
CA ILE A 95 -0.81 11.06 -4.64
C ILE A 95 -0.25 12.18 -3.76
N THR A 96 1.01 12.04 -3.37
CA THR A 96 1.72 13.02 -2.54
C THR A 96 2.47 14.05 -3.36
N SER A 97 2.86 13.68 -4.60
CA SER A 97 3.46 14.59 -5.59
C SER A 97 3.38 13.99 -6.99
N GLY A 98 3.29 14.82 -7.99
CA GLY A 98 3.33 14.39 -9.38
C GLY A 98 2.58 15.29 -10.34
N THR A 99 2.76 15.05 -11.62
CA THR A 99 2.09 15.77 -12.70
C THR A 99 1.72 14.84 -13.84
N PHE A 100 0.66 15.17 -14.56
CA PHE A 100 0.34 14.59 -15.86
C PHE A 100 0.15 15.70 -16.89
N ALA A 101 0.95 15.69 -17.94
CA ALA A 101 0.95 16.74 -18.98
C ALA A 101 0.99 18.17 -18.38
N GLY A 102 1.75 18.35 -17.29
CA GLY A 102 1.89 19.63 -16.60
C GLY A 102 0.76 19.95 -15.59
N VAL A 103 -0.25 19.10 -15.45
CA VAL A 103 -1.32 19.26 -14.44
C VAL A 103 -0.88 18.59 -13.14
N ASP A 104 -0.99 19.31 -12.02
CA ASP A 104 -0.68 18.78 -10.68
C ASP A 104 -1.68 17.72 -10.27
N LEU A 105 -1.17 16.59 -9.78
CA LEU A 105 -1.95 15.43 -9.34
C LEU A 105 -1.99 15.32 -7.80
N THR A 106 -1.29 16.17 -7.07
CA THR A 106 -1.17 16.10 -5.62
C THR A 106 -2.54 16.12 -4.92
N GLY A 107 -2.74 15.18 -4.00
CA GLY A 107 -3.98 15.03 -3.24
C GLY A 107 -5.06 14.21 -3.95
N LEU A 108 -4.87 13.83 -5.21
CA LEU A 108 -5.83 12.98 -5.90
C LEU A 108 -5.70 11.52 -5.45
N PRO A 109 -6.82 10.79 -5.34
CA PRO A 109 -6.78 9.35 -5.13
C PRO A 109 -6.29 8.64 -6.39
N VAL A 110 -5.65 7.50 -6.20
CA VAL A 110 -5.24 6.59 -7.27
C VAL A 110 -5.51 5.15 -6.87
N ILE A 111 -5.90 4.32 -7.82
CA ILE A 111 -6.08 2.88 -7.65
C ILE A 111 -5.50 2.13 -8.85
N THR A 112 -4.91 0.97 -8.57
CA THR A 112 -4.43 0.00 -9.57
C THR A 112 -4.82 -1.41 -9.16
N HIS A 113 -4.84 -2.30 -10.14
CA HIS A 113 -5.09 -3.74 -9.99
C HIS A 113 -3.89 -4.49 -10.58
N VAL A 114 -3.38 -5.49 -9.87
CA VAL A 114 -2.22 -6.28 -10.27
C VAL A 114 -2.52 -7.77 -10.14
N GLN A 115 -1.87 -8.59 -10.97
CA GLN A 115 -2.02 -10.05 -10.95
C GLN A 115 -0.65 -10.71 -11.04
N ASP A 116 -0.36 -11.59 -10.07
CA ASP A 116 0.83 -12.46 -10.03
C ASP A 116 0.49 -13.78 -10.74
N ASN A 117 1.03 -13.97 -11.93
CA ASN A 117 0.79 -15.16 -12.75
C ASN A 117 1.88 -16.24 -12.57
N GLY A 118 2.81 -16.02 -11.64
CA GLY A 118 3.84 -16.98 -11.28
C GLY A 118 5.26 -16.49 -11.54
N LYS A 119 6.22 -17.35 -11.26
CA LYS A 119 7.67 -17.01 -11.29
C LYS A 119 8.46 -17.80 -12.31
N SER A 120 7.80 -18.69 -13.05
CA SER A 120 8.45 -19.57 -14.03
C SER A 120 8.44 -18.90 -15.40
N ALA A 121 9.51 -19.10 -16.16
CA ALA A 121 9.57 -18.64 -17.55
C ALA A 121 8.48 -19.25 -18.46
N ASN A 122 7.76 -20.27 -17.99
CA ASN A 122 6.65 -20.90 -18.70
C ASN A 122 5.28 -20.42 -18.22
N ASP A 123 5.23 -19.59 -17.18
CA ASP A 123 3.98 -19.01 -16.70
C ASP A 123 3.57 -17.84 -17.62
N PRO A 124 2.29 -17.50 -17.66
CA PRO A 124 1.86 -16.28 -18.33
C PRO A 124 2.58 -15.06 -17.71
N PRO A 125 2.79 -13.97 -18.47
CA PRO A 125 3.32 -12.76 -17.89
C PRO A 125 2.39 -12.21 -16.82
N ASP A 126 2.97 -11.62 -15.79
CA ASP A 126 2.21 -10.86 -14.80
C ASP A 126 1.46 -9.72 -15.47
N ALA A 127 0.42 -9.24 -14.81
CA ALA A 127 -0.43 -8.23 -15.39
C ALA A 127 -0.72 -7.09 -14.43
N ILE A 128 -0.97 -5.93 -14.99
CA ILE A 128 -1.30 -4.70 -14.28
C ILE A 128 -2.36 -3.90 -15.02
N SER A 129 -3.20 -3.19 -14.27
CA SER A 129 -4.07 -2.16 -14.83
C SER A 129 -3.34 -0.82 -14.97
N PHE A 130 -3.93 0.09 -15.73
CA PHE A 130 -3.53 1.50 -15.64
C PHE A 130 -3.72 2.04 -14.22
N SER A 131 -2.99 3.13 -13.92
CA SER A 131 -3.23 3.95 -12.74
C SER A 131 -4.48 4.80 -12.94
N PHE A 132 -5.57 4.46 -12.25
CA PHE A 132 -6.82 5.21 -12.33
C PHE A 132 -6.79 6.37 -11.35
N ILE A 133 -6.32 7.54 -11.83
CA ILE A 133 -6.18 8.77 -11.04
C ILE A 133 -7.53 9.48 -10.94
N GLY A 134 -7.81 10.03 -9.76
CA GLY A 134 -9.10 10.68 -9.46
C GLY A 134 -10.23 9.69 -9.16
N ASN A 135 -9.98 8.38 -9.27
CA ASN A 135 -10.94 7.36 -8.92
C ASN A 135 -10.91 7.09 -7.42
N ALA A 136 -11.98 7.46 -6.73
CA ALA A 136 -12.15 7.27 -5.29
C ALA A 136 -12.76 5.90 -4.92
N ALA A 137 -12.79 4.93 -5.84
CA ALA A 137 -13.26 3.59 -5.52
C ALA A 137 -12.38 2.98 -4.42
N SER A 138 -13.00 2.37 -3.43
CA SER A 138 -12.28 1.66 -2.39
C SER A 138 -11.69 0.37 -2.95
N CYS A 139 -10.44 0.05 -2.61
CA CYS A 139 -9.75 -1.12 -3.12
C CYS A 139 -10.45 -2.43 -2.70
N ASP A 140 -11.09 -2.45 -1.53
CA ASP A 140 -11.81 -3.61 -0.96
C ASP A 140 -13.10 -3.97 -1.72
N THR A 141 -13.55 -3.11 -2.63
CA THR A 141 -14.68 -3.41 -3.54
C THR A 141 -14.25 -4.18 -4.78
N ALA A 142 -12.94 -4.41 -4.95
CA ALA A 142 -12.36 -5.07 -6.13
C ALA A 142 -12.96 -4.55 -7.45
N PRO A 143 -12.84 -3.25 -7.75
CA PRO A 143 -13.45 -2.71 -8.95
C PRO A 143 -12.87 -3.40 -10.20
N PRO A 144 -13.69 -3.65 -11.24
CA PRO A 144 -13.24 -4.33 -12.45
C PRO A 144 -12.33 -3.43 -13.31
N LEU A 145 -11.04 -3.40 -12.98
CA LEU A 145 -10.01 -2.70 -13.73
C LEU A 145 -9.37 -3.67 -14.73
N ALA A 146 -9.32 -3.27 -16.00
CA ALA A 146 -8.75 -4.11 -17.05
C ALA A 146 -7.25 -4.32 -16.83
N LEU A 147 -6.82 -5.59 -16.86
CA LEU A 147 -5.43 -5.99 -16.75
C LEU A 147 -4.77 -6.08 -18.13
N PHE A 148 -3.52 -5.66 -18.19
CA PHE A 148 -2.65 -5.74 -19.36
C PHE A 148 -1.39 -6.53 -18.99
N PRO A 149 -0.92 -7.45 -19.84
CA PRO A 149 0.32 -8.16 -19.61
C PRO A 149 1.51 -7.19 -19.50
N MET A 150 2.35 -7.35 -18.49
CA MET A 150 3.60 -6.61 -18.38
C MET A 150 4.58 -7.07 -19.47
N THR A 151 5.32 -6.12 -20.06
CA THR A 151 6.34 -6.42 -21.05
C THR A 151 7.63 -6.93 -20.42
N ASP A 152 7.95 -6.43 -19.24
CA ASP A 152 8.98 -6.93 -18.35
C ASP A 152 8.65 -6.55 -16.91
N GLY A 153 9.31 -7.19 -15.96
CA GLY A 153 9.09 -6.96 -14.55
C GLY A 153 8.41 -8.12 -13.86
N GLN A 154 7.97 -7.88 -12.65
CA GLN A 154 7.34 -8.91 -11.82
C GLN A 154 6.33 -8.33 -10.85
N VAL A 155 5.23 -9.04 -10.67
CA VAL A 155 4.28 -8.89 -9.56
C VAL A 155 4.55 -9.98 -8.53
N THR A 156 4.41 -9.65 -7.27
CA THR A 156 4.35 -10.62 -6.17
C THR A 156 3.17 -10.27 -5.29
N VAL A 157 2.26 -11.22 -5.11
CA VAL A 157 1.12 -11.15 -4.20
C VAL A 157 1.22 -12.31 -3.21
N ASN A 158 1.26 -11.99 -1.89
CA ASN A 158 1.39 -12.95 -0.79
C ASN A 158 0.35 -12.69 0.31
#